data_c31619a531cf4cd536791ffbd348c6d7
#
_entry.id   c31619a531cf4cd536791ffbd348c6d7
#
_cell.length_a   1.000
_cell.length_b   1.000
_cell.length_c   1.000
_cell.angle_alpha   90.00
_cell.angle_beta   90.00
_cell.angle_gamma   90.00
#
_symmetry.space_group_name_H-M   'P 1'
#
loop_
_entity.id
_entity.type
_entity.pdbx_description
1 polymer ?
#
loop_
_entity_poly.entity_id
_entity_poly.type
_entity_poly.pdbx_seq_one_letter_code
_entity_poly.pdbx_strand_id
1 'polypeptide(L)'
;MFVQRNLTDSVPTPEGNMHYVKQGSGYPLVMLHPLGTSTWAWSSVIDSLSQHYTCYAFDMLGHGESDDPSRHFNIPDYANALDHACQILNIHRGHYVGNSVGAVLATEMAASFPERLDKLVLVGCPVMDYRTAPQRLQEGAANYDENGLPKPRTFEEAKAAGTSFATPQPEWIEAM
;
A
#
# COMPACT_ATOMS: atom_id res chain seq x y z
N MET A 1 -4.90 32.14 -0.34
CA MET A 1 -4.66 30.79 -0.83
C MET A 1 -4.29 29.96 0.41
N PHE A 2 -5.24 29.22 0.98
CA PHE A 2 -4.98 28.40 2.15
C PHE A 2 -4.18 27.19 1.71
N VAL A 3 -2.92 27.08 2.14
CA VAL A 3 -2.15 25.85 2.03
C VAL A 3 -2.87 24.84 2.93
N GLN A 4 -3.61 23.89 2.34
CA GLN A 4 -4.14 22.76 3.09
C GLN A 4 -2.94 21.98 3.65
N ARG A 5 -2.77 22.01 4.98
CA ARG A 5 -1.71 21.22 5.63
C ARG A 5 -2.07 19.76 5.52
N ASN A 6 -1.14 18.96 5.04
CA ASN A 6 -1.24 17.51 5.18
C ASN A 6 -1.34 17.19 6.67
N LEU A 7 -2.39 16.48 7.05
CA LEU A 7 -2.48 15.90 8.38
C LEU A 7 -1.87 14.51 8.29
N THR A 8 -0.75 14.31 8.96
CA THR A 8 -0.18 13.00 9.24
C THR A 8 -0.62 12.59 10.63
N ASP A 9 -1.17 11.41 10.79
CA ASP A 9 -1.67 10.92 12.07
C ASP A 9 -1.74 9.39 12.04
N SER A 10 -2.01 8.78 13.19
CA SER A 10 -2.20 7.34 13.33
C SER A 10 -3.56 7.04 13.91
N VAL A 11 -4.18 5.98 13.44
CA VAL A 11 -5.45 5.47 13.93
C VAL A 11 -5.24 4.12 14.60
N PRO A 12 -5.70 3.95 15.87
CA PRO A 12 -5.57 2.66 16.56
C PRO A 12 -6.52 1.64 15.94
N THR A 13 -6.00 0.45 15.65
CA THR A 13 -6.78 -0.72 15.29
C THR A 13 -6.50 -1.85 16.28
N PRO A 14 -7.32 -2.92 16.34
CA PRO A 14 -7.04 -4.06 17.19
C PRO A 14 -5.68 -4.72 16.93
N GLU A 15 -5.13 -4.52 15.73
CA GLU A 15 -3.90 -5.16 15.26
C GLU A 15 -2.66 -4.26 15.35
N GLY A 16 -2.83 -2.99 15.76
CA GLY A 16 -1.78 -1.99 15.87
C GLY A 16 -2.23 -0.62 15.34
N ASN A 17 -1.39 0.39 15.54
CA ASN A 17 -1.66 1.71 15.02
C ASN A 17 -1.35 1.77 13.51
N MET A 18 -2.30 2.23 12.73
CA MET A 18 -2.09 2.47 11.30
C MET A 18 -1.85 3.96 11.05
N HIS A 19 -0.69 4.28 10.51
CA HIS A 19 -0.36 5.62 10.07
C HIS A 19 -1.10 5.96 8.77
N TYR A 20 -1.48 7.22 8.62
CA TYR A 20 -2.08 7.72 7.39
C TYR A 20 -1.76 9.19 7.14
N VAL A 21 -1.77 9.56 5.88
CA VAL A 21 -1.74 10.94 5.41
C VAL A 21 -3.13 11.32 4.92
N LYS A 22 -3.68 12.40 5.48
CA LYS A 22 -4.96 12.97 5.04
C LYS A 22 -4.73 14.32 4.37
N GLN A 23 -5.27 14.48 3.16
CA GLN A 23 -5.14 15.72 2.41
C GLN A 23 -6.42 16.01 1.61
N GLY A 24 -6.77 17.29 1.53
CA GLY A 24 -7.91 17.74 0.74
C GLY A 24 -9.23 17.73 1.50
N SER A 25 -10.29 18.04 0.76
CA SER A 25 -11.67 18.03 1.24
C SER A 25 -12.58 17.58 0.10
N GLY A 26 -13.58 16.77 0.40
CA GLY A 26 -14.50 16.22 -0.59
C GLY A 26 -14.82 14.76 -0.32
N TYR A 27 -15.24 14.04 -1.35
CA TYR A 27 -15.56 12.63 -1.22
C TYR A 27 -14.33 11.81 -0.86
N PRO A 28 -14.42 10.81 0.04
CA PRO A 28 -13.26 10.03 0.48
C PRO A 28 -12.61 9.24 -0.67
N LEU A 29 -11.28 9.30 -0.74
CA LEU A 29 -10.43 8.47 -1.60
C LEU A 29 -9.39 7.76 -0.74
N VAL A 30 -9.54 6.46 -0.59
CA VAL A 30 -8.60 5.59 0.13
C VAL A 30 -7.52 5.12 -0.84
N MET A 31 -6.26 5.26 -0.45
CA MET A 31 -5.09 5.05 -1.31
C MET A 31 -4.16 4.02 -0.65
N LEU A 32 -3.92 2.88 -1.32
CA LEU A 32 -3.20 1.71 -0.82
C LEU A 32 -1.92 1.48 -1.62
N HIS A 33 -0.78 1.59 -0.95
CA HIS A 33 0.55 1.59 -1.55
C HIS A 33 1.02 0.19 -2.01
N PRO A 34 2.01 0.09 -2.92
CA PRO A 34 2.65 -1.17 -3.29
C PRO A 34 3.54 -1.72 -2.17
N LEU A 35 3.80 -3.03 -2.21
CA LEU A 35 4.68 -3.71 -1.25
C LEU A 35 6.06 -3.04 -1.17
N GLY A 36 6.60 -2.95 0.05
CA GLY A 36 7.94 -2.40 0.29
C GLY A 36 8.03 -0.88 0.15
N THR A 37 6.89 -0.18 0.16
CA THR A 37 6.80 1.28 0.17
C THR A 37 5.90 1.77 1.32
N SER A 38 5.46 3.02 1.24
CA SER A 38 4.60 3.66 2.23
C SER A 38 3.65 4.65 1.54
N THR A 39 2.97 5.47 2.32
CA THR A 39 2.18 6.62 1.84
C THR A 39 2.96 7.51 0.87
N TRP A 40 4.30 7.52 0.96
CA TRP A 40 5.18 8.24 0.04
C TRP A 40 4.95 7.86 -1.44
N ALA A 41 4.52 6.65 -1.74
CA ALA A 41 4.22 6.22 -3.12
C ALA A 41 3.19 7.11 -3.82
N TRP A 42 2.41 7.88 -3.07
CA TRP A 42 1.37 8.76 -3.58
C TRP A 42 1.79 10.22 -3.70
N SER A 43 3.02 10.56 -3.28
CA SER A 43 3.52 11.95 -3.22
C SER A 43 3.41 12.71 -4.53
N SER A 44 3.56 12.04 -5.67
CA SER A 44 3.48 12.67 -7.00
C SER A 44 2.06 13.00 -7.49
N VAL A 45 1.03 12.42 -6.86
CA VAL A 45 -0.36 12.54 -7.34
C VAL A 45 -1.34 13.08 -6.29
N ILE A 46 -1.00 12.97 -5.00
CA ILE A 46 -1.92 13.33 -3.91
C ILE A 46 -2.32 14.81 -3.94
N ASP A 47 -1.42 15.70 -4.31
CA ASP A 47 -1.70 17.14 -4.42
C ASP A 47 -2.77 17.46 -5.46
N SER A 48 -2.73 16.75 -6.59
CA SER A 48 -3.73 16.91 -7.65
C SER A 48 -5.06 16.28 -7.26
N LEU A 49 -5.05 15.10 -6.67
CA LEU A 49 -6.26 14.38 -6.25
C LEU A 49 -6.96 15.08 -5.08
N SER A 50 -6.23 15.68 -4.17
CA SER A 50 -6.76 16.38 -3.00
C SER A 50 -7.51 17.69 -3.33
N GLN A 51 -7.41 18.16 -4.57
CA GLN A 51 -8.24 19.27 -5.06
C GLN A 51 -9.71 18.87 -5.24
N HIS A 52 -9.99 17.56 -5.37
CA HIS A 52 -11.31 17.02 -5.66
C HIS A 52 -11.82 16.03 -4.60
N TYR A 53 -10.90 15.44 -3.82
CA TYR A 53 -11.20 14.39 -2.86
C TYR A 53 -10.61 14.70 -1.48
N THR A 54 -11.15 14.06 -0.45
CA THR A 54 -10.41 13.86 0.80
C THR A 54 -9.59 12.58 0.63
N CYS A 55 -8.31 12.72 0.32
CA CYS A 55 -7.38 11.61 0.16
C CYS A 55 -6.96 11.07 1.53
N TYR A 56 -7.03 9.76 1.71
CA TYR A 56 -6.52 9.02 2.86
C TYR A 56 -5.53 7.98 2.34
N ALA A 57 -4.24 8.30 2.36
CA ALA A 57 -3.19 7.34 2.05
C ALA A 57 -2.79 6.65 3.34
N PHE A 58 -2.91 5.32 3.39
CA PHE A 58 -2.54 4.51 4.56
C PHE A 58 -1.20 3.83 4.36
N ASP A 59 -0.40 3.78 5.42
CA ASP A 59 0.67 2.80 5.54
C ASP A 59 0.05 1.48 6.03
N MET A 60 0.23 0.40 5.26
CA MET A 60 -0.18 -0.93 5.73
C MET A 60 0.65 -1.33 6.95
N LEU A 61 0.08 -2.08 7.89
CA LEU A 61 0.81 -2.62 9.05
C LEU A 61 2.12 -3.31 8.58
N GLY A 62 3.22 -3.06 9.28
CA GLY A 62 4.55 -3.50 8.88
C GLY A 62 5.22 -2.64 7.79
N HIS A 63 4.65 -1.46 7.47
CA HIS A 63 5.20 -0.53 6.47
C HIS A 63 5.12 0.91 6.99
N GLY A 64 6.06 1.74 6.48
CA GLY A 64 6.08 3.17 6.77
C GLY A 64 6.17 3.48 8.26
N GLU A 65 5.22 4.28 8.76
CA GLU A 65 5.12 4.68 10.16
C GLU A 65 4.03 3.89 10.92
N SER A 66 3.43 2.86 10.30
CA SER A 66 2.50 1.94 10.97
C SER A 66 3.23 0.95 11.86
N ASP A 67 2.54 0.48 12.91
CA ASP A 67 3.07 -0.58 13.78
C ASP A 67 3.34 -1.88 13.00
N ASP A 68 4.29 -2.67 13.48
CA ASP A 68 4.49 -4.03 12.99
C ASP A 68 3.36 -4.96 13.46
N PRO A 69 2.84 -5.82 12.58
CA PRO A 69 1.83 -6.79 12.98
C PRO A 69 2.43 -7.82 13.94
N SER A 70 1.67 -8.20 14.97
CA SER A 70 2.11 -9.16 16.00
C SER A 70 2.27 -10.60 15.49
N ARG A 71 1.80 -10.88 14.28
CA ARG A 71 1.83 -12.18 13.60
C ARG A 71 1.93 -12.00 12.08
N HIS A 72 2.11 -13.08 11.36
CA HIS A 72 2.01 -13.03 9.90
C HIS A 72 0.57 -12.69 9.47
N PHE A 73 0.44 -11.68 8.62
CA PHE A 73 -0.81 -11.25 8.03
C PHE A 73 -0.96 -11.82 6.61
N ASN A 74 -2.17 -12.26 6.32
CA ASN A 74 -2.64 -12.47 4.96
C ASN A 74 -3.45 -11.25 4.47
N ILE A 75 -3.87 -11.23 3.23
CA ILE A 75 -4.63 -10.09 2.66
C ILE A 75 -5.92 -9.80 3.42
N PRO A 76 -6.77 -10.79 3.80
CA PRO A 76 -7.93 -10.58 4.65
C PRO A 76 -7.61 -9.92 6.00
N ASP A 77 -6.48 -10.23 6.63
CA ASP A 77 -6.08 -9.60 7.90
C ASP A 77 -5.83 -8.09 7.70
N TYR A 78 -5.12 -7.71 6.63
CA TYR A 78 -4.92 -6.30 6.25
C TYR A 78 -6.25 -5.60 5.94
N ALA A 79 -7.18 -6.28 5.27
CA ALA A 79 -8.50 -5.72 4.96
C ALA A 79 -9.31 -5.45 6.22
N ASN A 80 -9.28 -6.35 7.21
CA ASN A 80 -9.92 -6.15 8.50
C ASN A 80 -9.33 -4.96 9.26
N ALA A 81 -7.99 -4.84 9.31
CA ALA A 81 -7.33 -3.70 9.95
C ALA A 81 -7.73 -2.37 9.28
N LEU A 82 -7.73 -2.35 7.95
CA LEU A 82 -8.14 -1.17 7.18
C LEU A 82 -9.62 -0.82 7.39
N ASP A 83 -10.50 -1.82 7.46
CA ASP A 83 -11.93 -1.58 7.76
C ASP A 83 -12.10 -0.93 9.14
N HIS A 84 -11.40 -1.42 10.17
CA HIS A 84 -11.40 -0.80 11.49
C HIS A 84 -10.90 0.65 11.45
N ALA A 85 -9.81 0.90 10.72
CA ALA A 85 -9.27 2.25 10.55
C ALA A 85 -10.32 3.17 9.88
N CYS A 86 -10.96 2.69 8.82
CA CYS A 86 -12.02 3.42 8.13
C CYS A 86 -13.22 3.72 9.05
N GLN A 87 -13.61 2.77 9.92
CA GLN A 87 -14.68 2.99 10.89
C GLN A 87 -14.34 4.13 11.85
N ILE A 88 -13.15 4.10 12.45
CA ILE A 88 -12.72 5.12 13.42
C ILE A 88 -12.61 6.50 12.76
N LEU A 89 -12.14 6.56 11.53
CA LEU A 89 -12.03 7.80 10.75
C LEU A 89 -13.35 8.27 10.14
N ASN A 90 -14.46 7.56 10.40
CA ASN A 90 -15.78 7.82 9.83
C ASN A 90 -15.80 7.81 8.29
N ILE A 91 -14.95 6.98 7.68
CA ILE A 91 -14.97 6.71 6.25
C ILE A 91 -16.00 5.61 6.00
N HIS A 92 -17.27 5.99 5.96
CA HIS A 92 -18.35 5.01 5.78
C HIS A 92 -18.38 4.43 4.38
N ARG A 93 -18.06 5.24 3.37
CA ARG A 93 -17.99 4.85 1.97
C ARG A 93 -17.05 5.80 1.21
N GLY A 94 -16.29 5.25 0.25
CA GLY A 94 -15.33 6.03 -0.54
C GLY A 94 -14.93 5.37 -1.84
N HIS A 95 -14.15 6.07 -2.63
CA HIS A 95 -13.41 5.48 -3.73
C HIS A 95 -12.13 4.85 -3.18
N TYR A 96 -11.67 3.78 -3.82
CA TYR A 96 -10.42 3.10 -3.45
C TYR A 96 -9.50 3.03 -4.66
N VAL A 97 -8.23 3.32 -4.44
CA VAL A 97 -7.17 3.10 -5.41
C VAL A 97 -6.06 2.29 -4.76
N GLY A 98 -5.65 1.23 -5.41
CA GLY A 98 -4.54 0.39 -4.95
C GLY A 98 -3.52 0.18 -6.05
N ASN A 99 -2.25 0.15 -5.67
CA ASN A 99 -1.15 -0.13 -6.57
C ASN A 99 -0.45 -1.43 -6.16
N SER A 100 -0.22 -2.36 -7.10
CA SER A 100 0.43 -3.65 -6.88
C SER A 100 -0.26 -4.44 -5.77
N VAL A 101 0.41 -4.77 -4.65
CA VAL A 101 -0.22 -5.45 -3.51
C VAL A 101 -1.37 -4.62 -2.89
N GLY A 102 -1.27 -3.29 -2.93
CA GLY A 102 -2.38 -2.41 -2.54
C GLY A 102 -3.62 -2.59 -3.42
N ALA A 103 -3.43 -2.96 -4.71
CA ALA A 103 -4.55 -3.30 -5.59
C ALA A 103 -5.20 -4.64 -5.19
N VAL A 104 -4.41 -5.62 -4.73
CA VAL A 104 -4.95 -6.88 -4.18
C VAL A 104 -5.76 -6.60 -2.92
N LEU A 105 -5.22 -5.77 -2.01
CA LEU A 105 -5.92 -5.36 -0.79
C LEU A 105 -7.22 -4.60 -1.11
N ALA A 106 -7.20 -3.68 -2.08
CA ALA A 106 -8.39 -2.96 -2.51
C ALA A 106 -9.46 -3.91 -3.10
N THR A 107 -9.03 -4.97 -3.78
CA THR A 107 -9.94 -6.03 -4.28
C THR A 107 -10.55 -6.82 -3.13
N GLU A 108 -9.76 -7.17 -2.12
CA GLU A 108 -10.26 -7.85 -0.91
C GLU A 108 -11.24 -6.96 -0.15
N MET A 109 -10.96 -5.65 -0.02
CA MET A 109 -11.90 -4.70 0.55
C MET A 109 -13.23 -4.68 -0.21
N ALA A 110 -13.19 -4.72 -1.54
CA ALA A 110 -14.40 -4.77 -2.37
C ALA A 110 -15.19 -6.08 -2.20
N ALA A 111 -14.52 -7.19 -1.95
CA ALA A 111 -15.13 -8.49 -1.76
C ALA A 111 -15.72 -8.66 -0.34
N SER A 112 -14.96 -8.25 0.68
CA SER A 112 -15.32 -8.48 2.09
C SER A 112 -16.18 -7.35 2.69
N PHE A 113 -16.03 -6.12 2.19
CA PHE A 113 -16.73 -4.92 2.67
C PHE A 113 -17.32 -4.10 1.52
N PRO A 114 -18.20 -4.68 0.67
CA PRO A 114 -18.71 -4.02 -0.53
C PRO A 114 -19.42 -2.69 -0.26
N GLU A 115 -20.00 -2.54 0.93
CA GLU A 115 -20.68 -1.30 1.35
C GLU A 115 -19.72 -0.12 1.53
N ARG A 116 -18.41 -0.39 1.75
CA ARG A 116 -17.36 0.62 1.89
C ARG A 116 -16.97 1.25 0.57
N LEU A 117 -17.15 0.54 -0.54
CA LEU A 117 -16.63 0.97 -1.83
C LEU A 117 -17.74 1.55 -2.71
N ASP A 118 -17.38 2.63 -3.38
CA ASP A 118 -18.18 3.20 -4.47
C ASP A 118 -17.53 2.93 -5.83
N LYS A 119 -16.24 3.24 -5.96
CA LYS A 119 -15.43 2.93 -7.16
C LYS A 119 -14.11 2.34 -6.76
N LEU A 120 -13.58 1.46 -7.61
CA LEU A 120 -12.32 0.78 -7.41
C LEU A 120 -11.40 1.03 -8.60
N VAL A 121 -10.17 1.50 -8.33
CA VAL A 121 -9.11 1.67 -9.31
C VAL A 121 -7.94 0.75 -8.95
N LEU A 122 -7.58 -0.13 -9.86
CA LEU A 122 -6.49 -1.09 -9.69
C LEU A 122 -5.34 -0.73 -10.63
N VAL A 123 -4.18 -0.43 -10.06
CA VAL A 123 -2.96 -0.09 -10.79
C VAL A 123 -1.98 -1.24 -10.65
N GLY A 124 -1.61 -1.89 -11.76
CA GLY A 124 -0.64 -2.99 -11.76
C GLY A 124 -1.02 -4.13 -10.81
N CYS A 125 -2.32 -4.47 -10.73
CA CYS A 125 -2.81 -5.54 -9.86
C CYS A 125 -2.17 -6.89 -10.28
N PRO A 126 -1.41 -7.57 -9.39
CA PRO A 126 -0.82 -8.86 -9.71
C PRO A 126 -1.92 -9.92 -9.74
N VAL A 127 -2.23 -10.40 -10.94
CA VAL A 127 -3.08 -11.58 -11.13
C VAL A 127 -2.16 -12.79 -11.22
N MET A 128 -2.14 -13.62 -10.18
CA MET A 128 -1.33 -14.83 -10.16
C MET A 128 -2.19 -16.05 -10.45
N ASP A 129 -1.71 -16.89 -11.36
CA ASP A 129 -2.29 -18.22 -11.53
C ASP A 129 -1.94 -19.05 -10.28
N TYR A 130 -2.97 -19.42 -9.50
CA TYR A 130 -2.79 -20.22 -8.28
C TYR A 130 -2.05 -21.55 -8.52
N ARG A 131 -2.06 -22.08 -9.76
CA ARG A 131 -1.34 -23.31 -10.12
C ARG A 131 0.17 -23.12 -10.15
N THR A 132 0.64 -21.91 -10.38
CA THR A 132 2.06 -21.57 -10.39
C THR A 132 2.53 -20.88 -9.10
N ALA A 133 1.60 -20.58 -8.18
CA ALA A 133 1.92 -19.89 -6.94
C ALA A 133 2.97 -20.62 -6.08
N PRO A 134 2.90 -21.95 -5.86
CA PRO A 134 3.93 -22.67 -5.09
C PRO A 134 5.32 -22.55 -5.70
N GLN A 135 5.40 -22.65 -7.04
CA GLN A 135 6.65 -22.54 -7.79
C GLN A 135 7.25 -21.14 -7.70
N ARG A 136 6.42 -20.11 -7.83
CA ARG A 136 6.83 -18.70 -7.69
C ARG A 136 7.24 -18.34 -6.26
N LEU A 137 6.58 -18.91 -5.24
CA LEU A 137 6.98 -18.75 -3.84
C LEU A 137 8.35 -19.38 -3.59
N GLN A 138 8.62 -20.55 -4.16
CA GLN A 138 9.92 -21.22 -4.05
C GLN A 138 11.02 -20.43 -4.77
N GLU A 139 10.75 -19.93 -5.97
CA GLU A 139 11.64 -19.05 -6.71
C GLU A 139 11.87 -17.73 -5.98
N GLY A 140 10.81 -17.16 -5.38
CA GLY A 140 10.89 -15.97 -4.54
C GLY A 140 11.77 -16.18 -3.31
N ALA A 141 11.57 -17.28 -2.59
CA ALA A 141 12.36 -17.63 -1.40
C ALA A 141 13.85 -17.77 -1.70
N ALA A 142 14.22 -18.19 -2.92
CA ALA A 142 15.62 -18.27 -3.34
C ALA A 142 16.36 -16.91 -3.35
N ASN A 143 15.60 -15.81 -3.35
CA ASN A 143 16.15 -14.44 -3.33
C ASN A 143 16.46 -13.92 -1.92
N TYR A 144 16.14 -14.69 -0.89
CA TYR A 144 16.41 -14.34 0.51
C TYR A 144 17.46 -15.26 1.11
N ASP A 145 18.22 -14.76 2.07
CA ASP A 145 19.18 -15.56 2.83
C ASP A 145 18.48 -16.34 3.96
N GLU A 146 19.27 -17.06 4.75
CA GLU A 146 18.78 -17.86 5.89
C GLU A 146 18.13 -17.03 7.02
N ASN A 147 18.39 -15.71 7.06
CA ASN A 147 17.83 -14.77 8.01
C ASN A 147 16.59 -14.03 7.43
N GLY A 148 16.17 -14.38 6.20
CA GLY A 148 15.08 -13.73 5.51
C GLY A 148 15.43 -12.35 4.92
N LEU A 149 16.72 -12.00 4.84
CA LEU A 149 17.16 -10.77 4.22
C LEU A 149 17.33 -10.95 2.71
N PRO A 150 16.97 -9.96 1.91
CA PRO A 150 17.16 -10.00 0.46
C PRO A 150 18.64 -10.21 0.11
N LYS A 151 18.92 -11.19 -0.73
CA LYS A 151 20.27 -11.38 -1.27
C LYS A 151 20.63 -10.20 -2.17
N PRO A 152 21.87 -9.65 -2.05
CA PRO A 152 22.33 -8.62 -2.95
C PRO A 152 22.20 -9.08 -4.41
N ARG A 153 21.66 -8.23 -5.27
CA ARG A 153 21.59 -8.45 -6.72
C ARG A 153 22.42 -7.39 -7.42
N THR A 154 23.12 -7.79 -8.45
CA THR A 154 23.72 -6.84 -9.36
C THR A 154 22.64 -6.15 -10.20
N PHE A 155 22.95 -4.98 -10.71
CA PHE A 155 22.03 -4.25 -11.62
C PHE A 155 21.62 -5.10 -12.83
N GLU A 156 22.54 -5.88 -13.39
CA GLU A 156 22.30 -6.76 -14.55
C GLU A 156 21.36 -7.92 -14.18
N GLU A 157 21.48 -8.50 -12.99
CA GLU A 157 20.59 -9.55 -12.50
C GLU A 157 19.17 -9.00 -12.25
N ALA A 158 19.06 -7.81 -11.68
CA ALA A 158 17.78 -7.15 -11.47
C ALA A 158 17.09 -6.81 -12.80
N LYS A 159 17.86 -6.34 -13.79
CA LYS A 159 17.38 -6.06 -15.14
C LYS A 159 16.94 -7.32 -15.87
N ALA A 160 17.69 -8.41 -15.78
CA ALA A 160 17.36 -9.70 -16.40
C ALA A 160 16.11 -10.32 -15.79
N ALA A 161 15.86 -10.09 -14.49
CA ALA A 161 14.65 -10.54 -13.79
C ALA A 161 13.39 -9.75 -14.16
N GLY A 162 13.48 -8.77 -15.06
CA GLY A 162 12.34 -7.95 -15.49
C GLY A 162 11.80 -7.03 -14.37
N THR A 163 12.53 -6.88 -13.28
CA THR A 163 12.23 -5.87 -12.30
C THR A 163 12.63 -4.53 -12.91
N SER A 164 11.64 -3.84 -13.49
CA SER A 164 11.79 -2.49 -14.00
C SER A 164 11.98 -1.54 -12.82
N PHE A 165 13.20 -1.47 -12.31
CA PHE A 165 13.60 -0.25 -11.64
C PHE A 165 13.81 0.78 -12.75
N ALA A 166 12.90 1.74 -12.84
CA ALA A 166 13.25 3.00 -13.46
C ALA A 166 14.65 3.36 -12.92
N THR A 167 15.58 3.71 -13.80
CA THR A 167 16.94 4.08 -13.43
C THR A 167 16.88 4.90 -12.14
N PRO A 168 17.48 4.45 -11.02
CA PRO A 168 17.40 5.21 -9.79
C PRO A 168 17.92 6.61 -10.10
N GLN A 169 17.07 7.61 -9.92
CA GLN A 169 17.55 8.98 -10.00
C GLN A 169 18.57 9.13 -8.87
N PRO A 170 19.69 9.81 -9.09
CA PRO A 170 20.76 9.96 -8.08
C PRO A 170 20.23 10.44 -6.72
N GLU A 171 19.17 11.21 -6.75
CA GLU A 171 18.47 11.76 -5.58
C GLU A 171 17.80 10.70 -4.68
N TRP A 172 17.57 9.48 -5.19
CA TRP A 172 16.97 8.37 -4.42
C TRP A 172 18.01 7.57 -3.64
N ILE A 173 19.28 7.64 -4.06
CA ILE A 173 20.37 6.92 -3.42
C ILE A 173 20.85 7.68 -2.17
N GLU A 174 20.68 9.00 -2.13
CA GLU A 174 21.03 9.83 -0.96
C GLU A 174 19.95 9.84 0.15
N ALA A 175 18.75 9.33 -0.14
CA ALA A 175 17.60 9.29 0.80
C ALA A 175 17.41 7.91 1.46
N MET A 176 18.26 6.93 1.15
CA MET A 176 18.31 5.61 1.79
C MET A 176 19.49 5.52 2.75
#